data_0e14df1f6711c4740acf3d166b24bf14
#
_entry.id   0e14df1f6711c4740acf3d166b24bf14
#
_cell.length_a   1.000
_cell.length_b   1.000
_cell.length_c   1.000
_cell.angle_alpha   90.00
_cell.angle_beta   90.00
_cell.angle_gamma   90.00
#
_symmetry.space_group_name_H-M   'P 1'
#
loop_
_entity.id
_entity.type
_entity.pdbx_description
1 polymer ?
#
loop_
_entity_poly.entity_id
_entity_poly.type
_entity_poly.pdbx_seq_one_letter_code
_entity_poly.pdbx_strand_id
1 'polypeptide(L)'
;MTDAGQDLPMTTKPIPVVGPTAGGANPITQPISTPLQLKPGQLRVAVLGAGSWGTTFAKVLADGGSSVAIWARRPELAREIMQSRRNSDYLPGINLPRGIQSSTRLPEVLEGAEQVYLSVPSQSLRENLRIVRELIPDGIPIVSLMKGVEMSTRSRMSEVIEQELDIDPERIAVVSGPNLALEIAKEQPTAAVVSSVSLDTATAVALIATNPYFRSFVNTDVIGTEFGGVLKNLIAVAIGIVDGVGYGENTKASIIHRR
;
A
#
# COMPACT_ATOMS: atom_id res chain seq x y z
N MET A 1 -14.23 -46.40 -45.10
CA MET A 1 -12.85 -46.14 -44.60
C MET A 1 -13.03 -45.36 -43.29
N THR A 2 -12.88 -46.02 -42.22
CA THR A 2 -13.08 -45.60 -40.85
C THR A 2 -11.79 -44.97 -40.35
N ASP A 3 -11.88 -43.71 -39.92
CA ASP A 3 -10.75 -43.12 -39.20
C ASP A 3 -11.08 -43.10 -37.68
N ALA A 4 -10.24 -43.76 -36.96
CA ALA A 4 -10.39 -43.98 -35.54
C ALA A 4 -9.76 -42.81 -34.78
N GLY A 5 -10.62 -42.02 -34.14
CA GLY A 5 -10.20 -41.02 -33.15
C GLY A 5 -9.58 -41.72 -31.94
N GLN A 6 -8.32 -41.50 -31.70
CA GLN A 6 -7.65 -41.96 -30.46
C GLN A 6 -8.03 -41.05 -29.28
N ASP A 7 -8.87 -41.56 -28.40
CA ASP A 7 -9.09 -41.05 -27.05
C ASP A 7 -7.81 -41.21 -26.21
N LEU A 8 -7.15 -40.11 -25.92
CA LEU A 8 -6.08 -40.08 -24.92
C LEU A 8 -6.73 -40.09 -23.52
N PRO A 9 -6.40 -41.03 -22.65
CA PRO A 9 -6.95 -41.05 -21.29
C PRO A 9 -6.34 -39.91 -20.46
N MET A 10 -7.15 -38.94 -20.12
CA MET A 10 -6.80 -37.97 -19.09
C MET A 10 -6.79 -38.63 -17.72
N THR A 11 -5.63 -39.16 -17.33
CA THR A 11 -5.39 -39.58 -15.94
C THR A 11 -5.17 -38.35 -15.09
N THR A 12 -6.24 -37.80 -14.54
CA THR A 12 -6.16 -36.79 -13.47
C THR A 12 -5.74 -37.48 -12.17
N LYS A 13 -4.44 -37.49 -11.88
CA LYS A 13 -4.00 -37.81 -10.50
C LYS A 13 -4.57 -36.72 -9.60
N PRO A 14 -5.24 -37.06 -8.49
CA PRO A 14 -5.71 -36.05 -7.54
C PRO A 14 -4.49 -35.32 -6.96
N ILE A 15 -4.50 -34.00 -7.04
CA ILE A 15 -3.51 -33.14 -6.38
C ILE A 15 -3.72 -33.37 -4.87
N PRO A 16 -2.65 -33.71 -4.11
CA PRO A 16 -2.80 -33.87 -2.68
C PRO A 16 -3.29 -32.55 -2.08
N VAL A 17 -4.45 -32.60 -1.43
CA VAL A 17 -4.93 -31.50 -0.59
C VAL A 17 -4.00 -31.48 0.62
N VAL A 18 -3.08 -30.53 0.65
CA VAL A 18 -2.32 -30.22 1.85
C VAL A 18 -3.32 -29.61 2.83
N GLY A 19 -3.80 -30.41 3.74
CA GLY A 19 -4.60 -29.93 4.87
C GLY A 19 -3.79 -28.97 5.73
N PRO A 20 -4.41 -28.07 6.49
CA PRO A 20 -3.71 -27.17 7.36
C PRO A 20 -2.83 -27.96 8.32
N THR A 21 -1.51 -27.74 8.26
CA THR A 21 -0.58 -28.25 9.26
C THR A 21 -0.99 -27.68 10.61
N ALA A 22 -1.41 -28.55 11.52
CA ALA A 22 -1.69 -28.18 12.90
C ALA A 22 -0.43 -27.59 13.53
N GLY A 23 -0.47 -26.32 13.95
CA GLY A 23 0.56 -25.75 14.81
C GLY A 23 1.07 -24.35 14.52
N GLY A 24 0.47 -23.60 13.60
CA GLY A 24 0.74 -22.17 13.47
C GLY A 24 -0.57 -21.40 13.61
N ALA A 25 -0.74 -20.64 14.66
CA ALA A 25 -1.80 -19.64 14.70
C ALA A 25 -1.58 -18.73 13.48
N ASN A 26 -2.51 -18.76 12.52
CA ASN A 26 -2.59 -17.73 11.49
C ASN A 26 -2.49 -16.39 12.22
N PRO A 27 -1.57 -15.47 11.85
CA PRO A 27 -1.58 -14.15 12.44
C PRO A 27 -2.92 -13.53 12.06
N ILE A 28 -3.86 -13.61 13.00
CA ILE A 28 -5.23 -13.15 12.81
C ILE A 28 -5.10 -11.65 12.60
N THR A 29 -5.54 -11.17 11.44
CA THR A 29 -5.68 -9.75 11.19
C THR A 29 -6.64 -9.19 12.24
N GLN A 30 -6.10 -8.57 13.28
CA GLN A 30 -6.91 -8.05 14.36
C GLN A 30 -7.29 -6.60 14.05
N PRO A 31 -8.55 -6.23 14.20
CA PRO A 31 -8.91 -4.82 14.24
C PRO A 31 -8.24 -4.19 15.47
N ILE A 32 -7.74 -2.98 15.35
CA ILE A 32 -7.26 -2.22 16.51
C ILE A 32 -8.46 -1.99 17.42
N SER A 33 -8.61 -2.87 18.42
CA SER A 33 -9.78 -2.88 19.32
C SER A 33 -9.60 -1.99 20.55
N THR A 34 -8.40 -1.49 20.77
CA THR A 34 -8.14 -0.55 21.87
C THR A 34 -7.58 0.72 21.28
N PRO A 35 -8.21 1.89 21.48
CA PRO A 35 -7.56 3.14 21.18
C PRO A 35 -6.37 3.25 22.12
N LEU A 36 -5.16 3.01 21.60
CA LEU A 36 -3.99 3.58 22.27
C LEU A 36 -4.28 5.06 22.43
N GLN A 37 -4.13 5.58 23.66
CA GLN A 37 -4.34 7.00 23.97
C GLN A 37 -3.19 7.87 23.39
N LEU A 38 -2.82 7.63 22.15
CA LEU A 38 -2.13 8.65 21.36
C LEU A 38 -3.21 9.67 21.00
N LYS A 39 -3.01 10.90 21.41
CA LYS A 39 -3.89 12.00 20.98
C LYS A 39 -3.86 12.01 19.46
N PRO A 40 -4.98 11.76 18.76
CA PRO A 40 -5.01 11.92 17.31
C PRO A 40 -4.52 13.33 17.00
N GLY A 41 -3.57 13.47 16.08
CA GLY A 41 -3.36 14.74 15.45
C GLY A 41 -2.13 15.56 15.82
N GLN A 42 -1.03 14.98 16.22
CA GLN A 42 0.20 15.76 16.46
C GLN A 42 1.47 15.23 15.80
N LEU A 43 1.40 14.14 15.02
CA LEU A 43 2.57 13.66 14.31
C LEU A 43 2.83 14.49 13.05
N ARG A 44 4.09 14.85 12.83
CA ARG A 44 4.57 15.36 11.56
C ARG A 44 4.98 14.19 10.67
N VAL A 45 4.38 14.05 9.51
CA VAL A 45 4.66 12.95 8.60
C VAL A 45 5.05 13.45 7.22
N ALA A 46 5.96 12.75 6.56
CA ALA A 46 6.39 13.04 5.21
C ALA A 46 5.81 12.02 4.23
N VAL A 47 5.30 12.49 3.08
CA VAL A 47 4.85 11.65 1.97
C VAL A 47 5.71 11.93 0.75
N LEU A 48 6.49 10.96 0.31
CA LEU A 48 7.34 11.08 -0.87
C LEU A 48 6.57 10.57 -2.11
N GLY A 49 6.05 11.54 -2.89
CA GLY A 49 5.28 11.29 -4.09
C GLY A 49 3.87 11.88 -4.04
N ALA A 50 3.63 12.86 -4.90
CA ALA A 50 2.34 13.58 -5.02
C ALA A 50 1.49 13.05 -6.18
N GLY A 51 1.54 11.73 -6.45
CA GLY A 51 0.62 11.05 -7.36
C GLY A 51 -0.77 10.86 -6.74
N SER A 52 -1.66 10.21 -7.46
CA SER A 52 -3.05 9.98 -6.99
C SER A 52 -3.09 9.32 -5.61
N TRP A 53 -2.35 8.21 -5.44
CA TRP A 53 -2.35 7.46 -4.17
C TRP A 53 -1.62 8.21 -3.04
N GLY A 54 -0.45 8.80 -3.31
CA GLY A 54 0.27 9.57 -2.28
C GLY A 54 -0.52 10.78 -1.78
N THR A 55 -1.17 11.52 -2.68
CA THR A 55 -2.03 12.65 -2.30
C THR A 55 -3.26 12.20 -1.52
N THR A 56 -3.89 11.08 -1.92
CA THR A 56 -5.03 10.52 -1.19
C THR A 56 -4.63 10.08 0.21
N PHE A 57 -3.51 9.38 0.34
CA PHE A 57 -3.06 8.92 1.65
C PHE A 57 -2.63 10.08 2.55
N ALA A 58 -2.01 11.11 1.98
CA ALA A 58 -1.74 12.36 2.69
C ALA A 58 -3.02 13.02 3.24
N LYS A 59 -4.13 12.98 2.45
CA LYS A 59 -5.44 13.41 2.93
C LYS A 59 -5.94 12.55 4.09
N VAL A 60 -5.84 11.22 3.98
CA VAL A 60 -6.20 10.29 5.06
C VAL A 60 -5.47 10.63 6.36
N LEU A 61 -4.15 10.84 6.29
CA LEU A 61 -3.33 11.18 7.45
C LEU A 61 -3.69 12.56 8.03
N ALA A 62 -3.94 13.54 7.17
CA ALA A 62 -4.31 14.89 7.60
C ALA A 62 -5.72 14.94 8.21
N ASP A 63 -6.68 14.19 7.67
CA ASP A 63 -8.02 14.05 8.25
C ASP A 63 -7.99 13.26 9.57
N GLY A 64 -7.01 12.38 9.75
CA GLY A 64 -6.67 11.74 11.04
C GLY A 64 -6.00 12.70 12.02
N GLY A 65 -5.68 13.94 11.60
CA GLY A 65 -5.12 15.01 12.44
C GLY A 65 -3.61 15.19 12.36
N SER A 66 -2.89 14.46 11.50
CA SER A 66 -1.45 14.62 11.31
C SER A 66 -1.11 15.89 10.52
N SER A 67 0.06 16.49 10.79
CA SER A 67 0.65 17.50 9.92
C SER A 67 1.43 16.80 8.82
N VAL A 68 1.04 17.01 7.56
CA VAL A 68 1.57 16.24 6.43
C VAL A 68 2.39 17.12 5.49
N ALA A 69 3.63 16.74 5.21
CA ALA A 69 4.45 17.35 4.16
C ALA A 69 4.56 16.40 2.97
N ILE A 70 4.15 16.86 1.77
CA ILE A 70 4.21 16.08 0.53
C ILE A 70 5.38 16.56 -0.33
N TRP A 71 6.22 15.64 -0.76
CA TRP A 71 7.18 15.92 -1.80
C TRP A 71 6.54 15.79 -3.19
N ALA A 72 6.50 16.90 -3.91
CA ALA A 72 6.06 16.95 -5.30
C ALA A 72 7.25 17.32 -6.20
N ARG A 73 7.65 16.43 -7.10
CA ARG A 73 8.78 16.66 -8.01
C ARG A 73 8.57 17.87 -8.94
N ARG A 74 7.31 18.13 -9.35
CA ARG A 74 6.96 19.24 -10.22
C ARG A 74 6.64 20.50 -9.43
N PRO A 75 7.30 21.64 -9.69
CA PRO A 75 7.03 22.89 -8.95
C PRO A 75 5.60 23.41 -9.09
N GLU A 76 4.98 23.22 -10.24
CA GLU A 76 3.59 23.63 -10.51
C GLU A 76 2.64 22.90 -9.58
N LEU A 77 2.83 21.58 -9.43
CA LEU A 77 2.01 20.74 -8.56
C LEU A 77 2.20 21.10 -7.07
N ALA A 78 3.45 21.31 -6.65
CA ALA A 78 3.72 21.76 -5.28
C ALA A 78 3.00 23.10 -4.98
N ARG A 79 3.07 24.04 -5.92
CA ARG A 79 2.39 25.34 -5.82
C ARG A 79 0.87 25.20 -5.76
N GLU A 80 0.29 24.34 -6.61
CA GLU A 80 -1.15 24.09 -6.64
C GLU A 80 -1.64 23.54 -5.29
N ILE A 81 -0.94 22.53 -4.74
CA ILE A 81 -1.27 21.96 -3.43
C ILE A 81 -1.21 23.02 -2.33
N MET A 82 -0.18 23.88 -2.34
CA MET A 82 0.01 24.91 -1.32
C MET A 82 -1.03 26.03 -1.40
N GLN A 83 -1.31 26.54 -2.60
CA GLN A 83 -2.12 27.73 -2.80
C GLN A 83 -3.60 27.42 -2.97
N SER A 84 -3.92 26.40 -3.77
CA SER A 84 -5.29 26.06 -4.15
C SER A 84 -5.87 24.89 -3.34
N ARG A 85 -5.04 24.20 -2.54
CA ARG A 85 -5.47 23.00 -1.81
C ARG A 85 -6.05 21.95 -2.74
N ARG A 86 -5.42 21.76 -3.90
CA ARG A 86 -5.87 20.83 -4.94
C ARG A 86 -4.67 20.13 -5.58
N ASN A 87 -4.94 18.99 -6.15
CA ASN A 87 -4.04 18.25 -7.03
C ASN A 87 -4.88 17.82 -8.25
N SER A 88 -5.11 18.76 -9.15
CA SER A 88 -6.09 18.58 -10.25
C SER A 88 -5.68 17.52 -11.24
N ASP A 89 -4.37 17.30 -11.45
CA ASP A 89 -3.86 16.28 -12.37
C ASP A 89 -4.11 14.85 -11.88
N TYR A 90 -3.99 14.62 -10.58
CA TYR A 90 -4.01 13.27 -10.01
C TYR A 90 -5.24 12.98 -9.15
N LEU A 91 -5.92 14.02 -8.67
CA LEU A 91 -7.07 13.88 -7.77
C LEU A 91 -8.12 14.97 -8.06
N PRO A 92 -8.68 14.99 -9.28
CA PRO A 92 -9.58 16.05 -9.73
C PRO A 92 -10.82 16.17 -8.84
N GLY A 93 -11.21 17.40 -8.56
CA GLY A 93 -12.42 17.70 -7.80
C GLY A 93 -12.32 17.52 -6.28
N ILE A 94 -11.17 17.16 -5.75
CA ILE A 94 -10.94 16.97 -4.32
C ILE A 94 -10.24 18.19 -3.71
N ASN A 95 -10.78 18.70 -2.60
CA ASN A 95 -10.13 19.71 -1.78
C ASN A 95 -9.28 19.03 -0.69
N LEU A 96 -8.04 19.47 -0.55
CA LEU A 96 -7.11 18.92 0.42
C LEU A 96 -7.20 19.68 1.77
N PRO A 97 -7.07 18.97 2.91
CA PRO A 97 -7.06 19.56 4.24
C PRO A 97 -5.98 20.62 4.43
N ARG A 98 -6.21 21.56 5.36
CA ARG A 98 -5.22 22.61 5.69
C ARG A 98 -3.92 22.07 6.29
N GLY A 99 -3.95 20.89 6.91
CA GLY A 99 -2.78 20.20 7.49
C GLY A 99 -1.76 19.70 6.47
N ILE A 100 -2.07 19.80 5.16
CA ILE A 100 -1.16 19.37 4.09
C ILE A 100 -0.34 20.56 3.58
N GLN A 101 0.98 20.37 3.57
CA GLN A 101 1.95 21.24 2.93
C GLN A 101 2.64 20.47 1.79
N SER A 102 3.23 21.19 0.83
CA SER A 102 3.97 20.57 -0.26
C SER A 102 5.21 21.37 -0.63
N SER A 103 6.29 20.68 -0.92
CA SER A 103 7.55 21.29 -1.42
C SER A 103 8.19 20.39 -2.47
N THR A 104 8.99 20.99 -3.33
CA THR A 104 9.92 20.28 -4.23
C THR A 104 11.23 19.92 -3.54
N ARG A 105 11.50 20.48 -2.37
CA ARG A 105 12.76 20.32 -1.63
C ARG A 105 12.61 19.24 -0.57
N LEU A 106 13.30 18.13 -0.77
CA LEU A 106 13.29 16.98 0.14
C LEU A 106 13.66 17.33 1.58
N PRO A 107 14.69 18.16 1.86
CA PRO A 107 15.00 18.55 3.24
C PRO A 107 13.82 19.20 3.96
N GLU A 108 13.04 20.06 3.29
CA GLU A 108 11.87 20.74 3.88
C GLU A 108 10.74 19.78 4.20
N VAL A 109 10.59 18.73 3.37
CA VAL A 109 9.56 17.70 3.55
C VAL A 109 9.91 16.74 4.68
N LEU A 110 11.19 16.39 4.81
CA LEU A 110 11.67 15.39 5.77
C LEU A 110 12.02 15.99 7.13
N GLU A 111 12.20 17.31 7.22
CA GLU A 111 12.54 17.98 8.49
C GLU A 111 11.49 17.69 9.57
N GLY A 112 11.94 17.11 10.67
CA GLY A 112 11.11 16.76 11.83
C GLY A 112 10.03 15.71 11.54
N ALA A 113 10.15 14.95 10.45
CA ALA A 113 9.23 13.84 10.18
C ALA A 113 9.41 12.73 11.21
N GLU A 114 8.29 12.23 11.74
CA GLU A 114 8.20 11.11 12.68
C GLU A 114 7.82 9.81 11.99
N GLN A 115 7.32 9.88 10.76
CA GLN A 115 7.11 8.75 9.85
C GLN A 115 7.28 9.22 8.39
N VAL A 116 7.81 8.36 7.53
CA VAL A 116 7.97 8.64 6.09
C VAL A 116 7.17 7.64 5.28
N TYR A 117 6.31 8.13 4.41
CA TYR A 117 5.47 7.35 3.50
C TYR A 117 5.99 7.43 2.07
N LEU A 118 6.28 6.29 1.48
CA LEU A 118 6.81 6.16 0.13
C LEU A 118 5.69 5.84 -0.85
N SER A 119 5.45 6.76 -1.80
CA SER A 119 4.41 6.64 -2.84
C SER A 119 4.95 7.03 -4.21
N VAL A 120 6.11 6.51 -4.56
CA VAL A 120 6.77 6.68 -5.86
C VAL A 120 6.51 5.44 -6.75
N PRO A 121 6.72 5.51 -8.06
CA PRO A 121 6.66 4.31 -8.91
C PRO A 121 7.65 3.24 -8.42
N SER A 122 7.21 1.98 -8.33
CA SER A 122 7.99 0.87 -7.76
C SER A 122 9.37 0.72 -8.41
N GLN A 123 9.48 0.90 -9.74
CA GLN A 123 10.73 0.76 -10.47
C GLN A 123 11.72 1.91 -10.25
N SER A 124 11.28 3.02 -9.68
CA SER A 124 12.15 4.15 -9.31
C SER A 124 12.43 4.26 -7.81
N LEU A 125 11.93 3.31 -7.01
CA LEU A 125 12.07 3.35 -5.55
C LEU A 125 13.54 3.43 -5.14
N ARG A 126 14.36 2.52 -5.63
CA ARG A 126 15.79 2.41 -5.28
C ARG A 126 16.54 3.72 -5.53
N GLU A 127 16.33 4.34 -6.69
CA GLU A 127 16.95 5.62 -7.03
C GLU A 127 16.47 6.74 -6.10
N ASN A 128 15.19 6.81 -5.81
CA ASN A 128 14.64 7.81 -4.87
C ASN A 128 15.20 7.63 -3.46
N LEU A 129 15.34 6.38 -2.98
CA LEU A 129 15.88 6.09 -1.66
C LEU A 129 17.34 6.56 -1.52
N ARG A 130 18.18 6.35 -2.56
CA ARG A 130 19.55 6.85 -2.56
C ARG A 130 19.65 8.38 -2.39
N ILE A 131 18.69 9.10 -2.96
CA ILE A 131 18.67 10.56 -2.86
C ILE A 131 18.26 11.00 -1.44
N VAL A 132 17.35 10.27 -0.78
CA VAL A 132 16.81 10.70 0.50
C VAL A 132 17.47 10.06 1.72
N ARG A 133 18.32 9.06 1.54
CA ARG A 133 18.92 8.26 2.61
C ARG A 133 19.45 9.12 3.77
N GLU A 134 20.28 10.10 3.45
CA GLU A 134 20.94 10.97 4.43
C GLU A 134 20.01 12.06 5.01
N LEU A 135 18.79 12.16 4.49
CA LEU A 135 17.80 13.16 4.92
C LEU A 135 16.71 12.56 5.82
N ILE A 136 16.57 11.23 5.81
CA ILE A 136 15.57 10.54 6.63
C ILE A 136 16.05 10.55 8.08
N PRO A 137 15.22 11.04 9.03
CA PRO A 137 15.56 10.98 10.44
C PRO A 137 15.76 9.54 10.94
N ASP A 138 16.70 9.35 11.87
CA ASP A 138 16.97 8.06 12.44
C ASP A 138 15.80 7.54 13.30
N GLY A 139 15.65 6.22 13.38
CA GLY A 139 14.74 5.55 14.30
C GLY A 139 13.25 5.61 13.91
N ILE A 140 12.85 6.36 12.88
CA ILE A 140 11.44 6.50 12.51
C ILE A 140 10.96 5.37 11.58
N PRO A 141 9.64 5.06 11.57
CA PRO A 141 9.05 4.14 10.63
C PRO A 141 9.09 4.63 9.18
N ILE A 142 9.39 3.70 8.25
CA ILE A 142 9.34 3.91 6.81
C ILE A 142 8.21 3.06 6.25
N VAL A 143 7.25 3.69 5.59
CA VAL A 143 6.00 3.05 5.19
C VAL A 143 5.90 2.97 3.68
N SER A 144 5.81 1.76 3.15
CA SER A 144 5.55 1.52 1.73
C SER A 144 4.05 1.60 1.43
N LEU A 145 3.68 2.51 0.55
CA LEU A 145 2.33 2.60 -0.04
C LEU A 145 2.29 1.97 -1.45
N MET A 146 3.41 1.40 -1.90
CA MET A 146 3.58 0.94 -3.26
C MET A 146 3.09 -0.50 -3.43
N LYS A 147 2.70 -0.81 -4.67
CA LYS A 147 2.38 -2.17 -5.09
C LYS A 147 3.31 -2.54 -6.25
N GLY A 148 4.14 -3.53 -6.04
CA GLY A 148 5.07 -3.95 -7.07
C GLY A 148 6.22 -4.78 -6.55
N VAL A 149 7.00 -5.27 -7.51
CA VAL A 149 8.26 -5.97 -7.32
C VAL A 149 9.28 -5.26 -8.21
N GLU A 150 10.49 -5.06 -7.72
CA GLU A 150 11.56 -4.50 -8.54
C GLU A 150 11.95 -5.52 -9.63
N MET A 151 11.87 -5.10 -10.91
CA MET A 151 12.06 -6.04 -12.01
C MET A 151 13.49 -6.58 -12.10
N SER A 152 14.48 -5.76 -11.78
CA SER A 152 15.91 -6.11 -11.92
C SER A 152 16.36 -7.16 -10.90
N THR A 153 15.90 -7.07 -9.66
CA THR A 153 16.30 -7.94 -8.54
C THR A 153 15.23 -8.92 -8.13
N ARG A 154 13.98 -8.70 -8.54
CA ARG A 154 12.77 -9.41 -8.10
C ARG A 154 12.46 -9.20 -6.61
N SER A 155 13.07 -8.20 -5.99
CA SER A 155 12.84 -7.86 -4.59
C SER A 155 11.49 -7.18 -4.38
N ARG A 156 10.84 -7.47 -3.26
CA ARG A 156 9.67 -6.75 -2.78
C ARG A 156 10.06 -5.32 -2.40
N MET A 157 9.09 -4.43 -2.33
CA MET A 157 9.37 -3.03 -2.00
C MET A 157 9.96 -2.87 -0.60
N SER A 158 9.51 -3.67 0.36
CA SER A 158 10.08 -3.69 1.72
C SER A 158 11.55 -4.10 1.74
N GLU A 159 11.94 -5.10 0.94
CA GLU A 159 13.34 -5.53 0.80
C GLU A 159 14.21 -4.46 0.12
N VAL A 160 13.67 -3.76 -0.87
CA VAL A 160 14.39 -2.63 -1.49
C VAL A 160 14.62 -1.51 -0.49
N ILE A 161 13.64 -1.21 0.37
CA ILE A 161 13.76 -0.20 1.43
C ILE A 161 14.84 -0.61 2.43
N GLU A 162 14.79 -1.85 2.93
CA GLU A 162 15.77 -2.42 3.85
C GLU A 162 17.20 -2.30 3.29
N GLN A 163 17.41 -2.76 2.04
CA GLN A 163 18.72 -2.78 1.38
C GLN A 163 19.30 -1.38 1.14
N GLU A 164 18.48 -0.44 0.65
CA GLU A 164 18.98 0.87 0.28
C GLU A 164 19.16 1.82 1.46
N LEU A 165 18.34 1.69 2.48
CA LEU A 165 18.45 2.52 3.68
C LEU A 165 19.35 1.89 4.76
N ASP A 166 19.64 0.58 4.65
CA ASP A 166 20.39 -0.19 5.65
C ASP A 166 19.78 -0.05 7.06
N ILE A 167 18.48 -0.32 7.15
CA ILE A 167 17.69 -0.17 8.37
C ILE A 167 17.09 -1.50 8.82
N ASP A 168 16.80 -1.58 10.12
CA ASP A 168 16.11 -2.73 10.69
C ASP A 168 14.74 -2.92 10.04
N PRO A 169 14.39 -4.16 9.57
CA PRO A 169 13.08 -4.49 9.04
C PRO A 169 11.92 -4.14 9.99
N GLU A 170 12.15 -4.11 11.30
CA GLU A 170 11.16 -3.69 12.29
C GLU A 170 10.69 -2.23 12.11
N ARG A 171 11.49 -1.39 11.45
CA ARG A 171 11.13 -0.01 11.10
C ARG A 171 10.32 0.10 9.82
N ILE A 172 10.15 -1.00 9.07
CA ILE A 172 9.47 -0.98 7.79
C ILE A 172 8.03 -1.47 7.95
N ALA A 173 7.07 -0.67 7.46
CA ALA A 173 5.69 -1.08 7.35
C ALA A 173 5.21 -1.00 5.88
N VAL A 174 4.18 -1.79 5.58
CA VAL A 174 3.53 -1.82 4.26
C VAL A 174 2.05 -1.57 4.44
N VAL A 175 1.47 -0.69 3.64
CA VAL A 175 0.02 -0.47 3.59
C VAL A 175 -0.54 -1.00 2.28
N SER A 176 -1.49 -1.92 2.37
CA SER A 176 -2.14 -2.53 1.21
C SER A 176 -3.64 -2.70 1.44
N GLY A 177 -4.40 -2.91 0.34
CA GLY A 177 -5.84 -3.10 0.41
C GLY A 177 -6.53 -2.73 -0.90
N PRO A 178 -7.88 -2.73 -0.95
CA PRO A 178 -8.67 -2.25 -2.07
C PRO A 178 -8.69 -0.73 -2.11
N ASN A 179 -7.55 -0.12 -2.48
CA ASN A 179 -7.33 1.31 -2.34
C ASN A 179 -7.54 2.02 -3.68
N LEU A 180 -8.80 2.34 -4.01
CA LEU A 180 -9.14 3.23 -5.13
C LEU A 180 -9.05 4.68 -4.63
N ALA A 181 -8.01 5.38 -5.09
CA ALA A 181 -7.63 6.70 -4.59
C ALA A 181 -8.78 7.71 -4.57
N LEU A 182 -9.54 7.81 -5.66
CA LEU A 182 -10.63 8.77 -5.78
C LEU A 182 -11.81 8.46 -4.84
N GLU A 183 -12.11 7.19 -4.60
CA GLU A 183 -13.19 6.79 -3.68
C GLU A 183 -12.83 7.14 -2.25
N ILE A 184 -11.61 6.83 -1.84
CA ILE A 184 -11.09 7.17 -0.51
C ILE A 184 -11.03 8.69 -0.33
N ALA A 185 -10.56 9.42 -1.34
CA ALA A 185 -10.52 10.88 -1.29
C ALA A 185 -11.90 11.54 -1.19
N LYS A 186 -12.96 10.84 -1.66
CA LYS A 186 -14.38 11.19 -1.45
C LYS A 186 -14.94 10.69 -0.11
N GLU A 187 -14.08 10.21 0.77
CA GLU A 187 -14.41 9.74 2.12
C GLU A 187 -15.35 8.52 2.14
N GLN A 188 -15.32 7.70 1.07
CA GLN A 188 -16.07 6.44 1.07
C GLN A 188 -15.42 5.44 2.05
N PRO A 189 -16.23 4.71 2.84
CA PRO A 189 -15.71 3.74 3.80
C PRO A 189 -14.75 2.75 3.18
N THR A 190 -13.54 2.69 3.69
CA THR A 190 -12.46 1.85 3.17
C THR A 190 -11.71 1.16 4.30
N ALA A 191 -11.25 -0.04 4.04
CA ALA A 191 -10.36 -0.77 4.93
C ALA A 191 -9.01 -1.03 4.25
N ALA A 192 -7.95 -0.97 5.02
CA ALA A 192 -6.60 -1.32 4.59
C ALA A 192 -5.90 -2.19 5.64
N VAL A 193 -4.87 -2.89 5.23
CA VAL A 193 -3.99 -3.65 6.11
C VAL A 193 -2.67 -2.92 6.21
N VAL A 194 -2.17 -2.78 7.41
CA VAL A 194 -0.83 -2.30 7.74
C VAL A 194 -0.05 -3.48 8.28
N SER A 195 1.04 -3.84 7.63
CA SER A 195 1.89 -4.97 8.01
C SER A 195 3.31 -4.52 8.29
N SER A 196 3.89 -5.03 9.36
CA SER A 196 5.32 -4.90 9.68
C SER A 196 5.75 -6.14 10.44
N VAL A 197 7.01 -6.53 10.37
CA VAL A 197 7.53 -7.62 11.22
C VAL A 197 7.43 -7.24 12.71
N SER A 198 7.43 -5.94 13.02
CA SER A 198 7.12 -5.38 14.34
C SER A 198 5.65 -5.01 14.43
N LEU A 199 4.90 -5.66 15.34
CA LEU A 199 3.50 -5.33 15.58
C LEU A 199 3.35 -3.90 16.13
N ASP A 200 4.30 -3.41 16.89
CA ASP A 200 4.31 -2.05 17.44
C ASP A 200 4.41 -1.02 16.30
N THR A 201 5.30 -1.24 15.34
CA THR A 201 5.42 -0.39 14.15
C THR A 201 4.15 -0.42 13.30
N ALA A 202 3.59 -1.63 13.04
CA ALA A 202 2.33 -1.75 12.31
C ALA A 202 1.19 -1.01 13.03
N THR A 203 1.12 -1.12 14.35
CA THR A 203 0.12 -0.45 15.18
C THR A 203 0.29 1.07 15.17
N ALA A 204 1.51 1.57 15.34
CA ALA A 204 1.80 3.01 15.31
C ALA A 204 1.39 3.65 13.97
N VAL A 205 1.71 2.99 12.85
CA VAL A 205 1.32 3.44 11.50
C VAL A 205 -0.19 3.38 11.31
N ALA A 206 -0.83 2.28 11.74
CA ALA A 206 -2.27 2.09 11.57
C ALA A 206 -3.10 3.11 12.37
N LEU A 207 -2.65 3.48 13.56
CA LEU A 207 -3.35 4.44 14.43
C LEU A 207 -3.49 5.81 13.78
N ILE A 208 -2.43 6.35 13.19
CA ILE A 208 -2.47 7.68 12.56
C ILE A 208 -3.17 7.66 11.20
N ALA A 209 -3.24 6.51 10.53
CA ALA A 209 -3.98 6.34 9.29
C ALA A 209 -5.48 6.07 9.51
N THR A 210 -5.90 5.70 10.73
CA THR A 210 -7.30 5.40 11.01
C THR A 210 -8.11 6.68 11.27
N ASN A 211 -9.21 6.83 10.55
CA ASN A 211 -10.16 7.92 10.69
C ASN A 211 -11.60 7.42 10.42
N PRO A 212 -12.65 8.26 10.45
CA PRO A 212 -14.03 7.79 10.29
C PRO A 212 -14.35 7.03 9.02
N TYR A 213 -13.62 7.27 7.92
CA TYR A 213 -13.84 6.61 6.63
C TYR A 213 -12.71 5.65 6.22
N PHE A 214 -11.57 5.67 6.93
CA PHE A 214 -10.42 4.80 6.64
C PHE A 214 -10.07 3.95 7.85
N ARG A 215 -10.34 2.65 7.78
CA ARG A 215 -10.08 1.70 8.85
C ARG A 215 -8.84 0.87 8.57
N SER A 216 -7.87 0.91 9.46
CA SER A 216 -6.65 0.11 9.38
C SER A 216 -6.75 -1.16 10.23
N PHE A 217 -6.34 -2.29 9.65
CA PHE A 217 -6.11 -3.56 10.33
C PHE A 217 -4.62 -3.82 10.37
N VAL A 218 -4.14 -4.51 11.40
CA VAL A 218 -2.70 -4.81 11.55
C VAL A 218 -2.43 -6.31 11.49
N ASN A 219 -1.30 -6.69 10.92
CA ASN A 219 -0.72 -8.01 11.00
C ASN A 219 0.80 -7.96 10.88
N THR A 220 1.47 -9.13 11.00
CA THR A 220 2.92 -9.26 10.84
C THR A 220 3.34 -9.98 9.56
N ASP A 221 2.40 -10.33 8.69
CA ASP A 221 2.66 -10.95 7.40
C ASP A 221 2.91 -9.90 6.30
N VAL A 222 4.12 -9.35 6.31
CA VAL A 222 4.57 -8.37 5.29
C VAL A 222 4.56 -9.00 3.91
N ILE A 223 5.03 -10.25 3.78
CA ILE A 223 5.14 -10.95 2.50
C ILE A 223 3.77 -11.14 1.88
N GLY A 224 2.83 -11.72 2.62
CA GLY A 224 1.47 -11.92 2.13
C GLY A 224 0.75 -10.62 1.78
N THR A 225 0.98 -9.56 2.56
CA THR A 225 0.39 -8.25 2.31
C THR A 225 0.92 -7.61 1.02
N GLU A 226 2.22 -7.67 0.75
CA GLU A 226 2.81 -7.18 -0.49
C GLU A 226 2.36 -7.99 -1.71
N PHE A 227 2.45 -9.32 -1.65
CA PHE A 227 2.02 -10.18 -2.76
C PHE A 227 0.52 -10.09 -3.02
N GLY A 228 -0.31 -10.00 -2.00
CA GLY A 228 -1.75 -9.74 -2.16
C GLY A 228 -2.02 -8.45 -2.93
N GLY A 229 -1.24 -7.40 -2.67
CA GLY A 229 -1.30 -6.13 -3.40
C GLY A 229 -0.85 -6.24 -4.87
N VAL A 230 0.19 -7.03 -5.14
CA VAL A 230 0.72 -7.26 -6.50
C VAL A 230 -0.22 -8.14 -7.32
N LEU A 231 -0.65 -9.27 -6.76
CA LEU A 231 -1.41 -10.29 -7.48
C LEU A 231 -2.85 -9.87 -7.79
N LYS A 232 -3.42 -8.95 -7.05
CA LYS A 232 -4.82 -8.52 -7.27
C LYS A 232 -5.09 -8.07 -8.70
N ASN A 233 -4.14 -7.40 -9.34
CA ASN A 233 -4.32 -6.91 -10.71
C ASN A 233 -4.27 -8.05 -11.72
N LEU A 234 -3.45 -9.08 -11.49
CA LEU A 234 -3.44 -10.30 -12.31
C LEU A 234 -4.79 -11.01 -12.24
N ILE A 235 -5.34 -11.13 -11.03
CA ILE A 235 -6.67 -11.73 -10.83
C ILE A 235 -7.74 -10.89 -11.52
N ALA A 236 -7.68 -9.56 -11.42
CA ALA A 236 -8.63 -8.67 -12.08
C ALA A 236 -8.60 -8.83 -13.61
N VAL A 237 -7.42 -8.97 -14.22
CA VAL A 237 -7.27 -9.25 -15.66
C VAL A 237 -7.88 -10.62 -16.01
N ALA A 238 -7.59 -11.66 -15.23
CA ALA A 238 -8.15 -13.00 -15.44
C ALA A 238 -9.69 -12.99 -15.36
N ILE A 239 -10.25 -12.30 -14.38
CA ILE A 239 -11.71 -12.15 -14.25
C ILE A 239 -12.29 -11.36 -15.43
N GLY A 240 -11.63 -10.29 -15.86
CA GLY A 240 -12.06 -9.52 -17.04
C GLY A 240 -12.08 -10.33 -18.33
N ILE A 241 -11.10 -11.24 -18.52
CA ILE A 241 -11.07 -12.17 -19.66
C ILE A 241 -12.27 -13.14 -19.58
N VAL A 242 -12.51 -13.72 -18.40
CA VAL A 242 -13.62 -14.67 -18.17
C VAL A 242 -14.98 -14.00 -18.40
N ASP A 243 -15.13 -12.77 -17.96
CA ASP A 243 -16.32 -11.95 -18.18
C ASP A 243 -16.52 -11.63 -19.65
N GLY A 244 -15.46 -11.21 -20.34
CA GLY A 244 -15.50 -10.90 -21.78
C GLY A 244 -15.80 -12.09 -22.68
N VAL A 245 -15.43 -13.32 -22.25
CA VAL A 245 -15.80 -14.59 -22.94
C VAL A 245 -17.24 -15.01 -22.64
N GLY A 246 -17.90 -14.41 -21.64
CA GLY A 246 -19.27 -14.69 -21.28
C GLY A 246 -19.48 -15.86 -20.30
N TYR A 247 -18.45 -16.26 -19.55
CA TYR A 247 -18.60 -17.25 -18.51
C TYR A 247 -19.35 -16.67 -17.29
N GLY A 248 -20.11 -17.55 -16.60
CA GLY A 248 -20.95 -17.15 -15.48
C GLY A 248 -20.21 -16.91 -14.17
N GLU A 249 -20.93 -16.45 -13.14
CA GLU A 249 -20.41 -16.05 -11.83
C GLU A 249 -19.67 -17.19 -11.09
N ASN A 250 -20.10 -18.45 -11.24
CA ASN A 250 -19.41 -19.58 -10.63
C ASN A 250 -17.97 -19.74 -11.13
N THR A 251 -17.72 -19.48 -12.43
CA THR A 251 -16.38 -19.53 -13.01
C THR A 251 -15.51 -18.38 -12.46
N LYS A 252 -16.07 -17.17 -12.39
CA LYS A 252 -15.40 -16.00 -11.79
C LYS A 252 -15.06 -16.26 -10.32
N ALA A 253 -16.01 -16.74 -9.53
CA ALA A 253 -15.81 -17.08 -8.13
C ALA A 253 -14.73 -18.15 -7.95
N SER A 254 -14.68 -19.17 -8.81
CA SER A 254 -13.66 -20.22 -8.75
C SER A 254 -12.25 -19.69 -8.98
N ILE A 255 -12.06 -18.71 -9.86
CA ILE A 255 -10.77 -18.06 -10.10
C ILE A 255 -10.36 -17.19 -8.91
N ILE A 256 -11.30 -16.46 -8.32
CA ILE A 256 -11.04 -15.61 -7.15
C ILE A 256 -10.66 -16.47 -5.93
N HIS A 257 -11.29 -17.63 -5.76
CA HIS A 257 -11.14 -18.46 -4.58
C HIS A 257 -9.91 -19.38 -4.61
N ARG A 258 -9.37 -19.70 -5.77
CA ARG A 258 -8.14 -20.49 -5.93
C ARG A 258 -6.89 -19.63 -5.79
N ARG A 259 -6.63 -19.16 -4.57
CA ARG A 259 -5.41 -18.46 -4.21
C ARG A 259 -4.36 -19.42 -3.63
#